data_98922610f6c28f1f2c38c3df0aa5e51e
#
_entry.id   98922610f6c28f1f2c38c3df0aa5e51e
#
_cell.length_a   1.000
_cell.length_b   1.000
_cell.length_c   1.000
_cell.angle_alpha   90.00
_cell.angle_beta   90.00
_cell.angle_gamma   90.00
#
_symmetry.space_group_name_H-M   'P 1'
#
loop_
_entity.id
_entity.type
_entity.pdbx_description
1 polymer ?
#
loop_
_entity_poly.entity_id
_entity_poly.type
_entity_poly.pdbx_seq_one_letter_code
_entity_poly.pdbx_strand_id
1 'polypeptide(L)'
;LSEDSIKRLSENPLRILDSKNAVDQKILIDAPNVLDYLNEQSRERFENVCEGLNALKIKYEIDKNLVRGLDYYCHTAFEFMTDDLGDQGTVLAGERDDGLSKMLGGVEVPGVGWAAGVERLALMIQSEYINSPDIVLMAQTEVYNRLLLPIMNELINQGFKVEIIYTGNMSKKFKRANKINASFA
;
A
#
# COMPACT_ATOMS: atom_id res chain seq x y z
N LEU A 1 0.92 -22.11 23.86
CA LEU A 1 1.18 -20.82 23.22
C LEU A 1 2.56 -20.31 23.60
N SER A 2 3.22 -19.61 22.70
CA SER A 2 4.46 -18.87 22.96
C SER A 2 4.22 -17.74 23.98
N GLU A 3 5.29 -17.23 24.62
CA GLU A 3 5.18 -16.11 25.55
C GLU A 3 4.53 -14.87 24.91
N ASP A 4 4.91 -14.54 23.67
CA ASP A 4 4.30 -13.46 22.91
C ASP A 4 2.82 -13.67 22.68
N SER A 5 2.40 -14.89 22.35
CA SER A 5 1.00 -15.22 22.11
C SER A 5 0.18 -15.24 23.40
N ILE A 6 0.78 -15.61 24.54
CA ILE A 6 0.12 -15.47 25.84
C ILE A 6 -0.14 -13.99 26.17
N LYS A 7 0.81 -13.12 25.88
CA LYS A 7 0.62 -11.66 26.05
C LYS A 7 -0.48 -11.13 25.11
N ARG A 8 -0.47 -11.52 23.86
CA ARG A 8 -1.49 -11.16 22.88
C ARG A 8 -2.89 -11.61 23.26
N LEU A 9 -3.01 -12.70 24.03
CA LEU A 9 -4.32 -13.21 24.47
C LEU A 9 -5.12 -12.18 25.27
N SER A 10 -4.44 -11.32 26.03
CA SER A 10 -5.06 -10.24 26.81
C SER A 10 -5.20 -8.91 26.08
N GLU A 11 -4.35 -8.66 25.07
CA GLU A 11 -4.30 -7.36 24.36
C GLU A 11 -5.09 -7.39 23.05
N ASN A 12 -4.79 -8.36 22.19
CA ASN A 12 -5.43 -8.54 20.89
C ASN A 12 -5.33 -10.03 20.47
N PRO A 13 -6.28 -10.85 20.90
CA PRO A 13 -6.23 -12.31 20.71
C PRO A 13 -6.25 -12.73 19.24
N LEU A 14 -6.86 -11.95 18.35
CA LEU A 14 -6.86 -12.25 16.90
C LEU A 14 -5.45 -12.28 16.32
N ARG A 15 -4.51 -11.51 16.87
CA ARG A 15 -3.12 -11.54 16.42
C ARG A 15 -2.37 -12.83 16.71
N ILE A 16 -2.97 -13.75 17.47
CA ILE A 16 -2.42 -15.08 17.66
C ILE A 16 -2.57 -15.89 16.36
N LEU A 17 -3.63 -15.67 15.60
CA LEU A 17 -3.89 -16.36 14.34
C LEU A 17 -2.78 -16.14 13.30
N ASP A 18 -2.09 -14.99 13.35
CA ASP A 18 -0.95 -14.65 12.50
C ASP A 18 0.41 -15.04 13.13
N SER A 19 0.43 -15.86 14.18
CA SER A 19 1.69 -16.24 14.79
C SER A 19 2.53 -17.14 13.88
N LYS A 20 3.79 -16.73 13.66
CA LYS A 20 4.79 -17.51 12.91
C LYS A 20 5.57 -18.48 13.81
N ASN A 21 5.27 -18.51 15.11
CA ASN A 21 5.92 -19.41 16.03
C ASN A 21 5.43 -20.86 15.83
N ALA A 22 6.36 -21.81 15.66
CA ALA A 22 6.04 -23.20 15.37
C ALA A 22 5.18 -23.90 16.45
N VAL A 23 5.28 -23.45 17.72
CA VAL A 23 4.45 -23.98 18.81
C VAL A 23 3.01 -23.49 18.66
N ASP A 24 2.83 -22.22 18.35
CA ASP A 24 1.52 -21.62 18.14
C ASP A 24 0.85 -22.20 16.90
N GLN A 25 1.58 -22.34 15.81
CA GLN A 25 1.05 -22.88 14.55
C GLN A 25 0.44 -24.29 14.71
N LYS A 26 1.01 -25.13 15.59
CA LYS A 26 0.44 -26.45 15.88
C LYS A 26 -0.93 -26.35 16.56
N ILE A 27 -1.12 -25.33 17.39
CA ILE A 27 -2.39 -25.10 18.09
C ILE A 27 -3.40 -24.45 17.13
N LEU A 28 -2.92 -23.58 16.23
CA LEU A 28 -3.74 -22.85 15.28
C LEU A 28 -4.34 -23.72 14.18
N ILE A 29 -3.87 -24.95 13.99
CA ILE A 29 -4.49 -25.91 13.06
C ILE A 29 -5.98 -26.08 13.36
N ASP A 30 -6.34 -26.14 14.65
CA ASP A 30 -7.70 -26.32 15.12
C ASP A 30 -8.37 -25.01 15.55
N ALA A 31 -7.76 -23.86 15.23
CA ALA A 31 -8.32 -22.57 15.57
C ALA A 31 -9.60 -22.27 14.77
N PRO A 32 -10.56 -21.55 15.36
CA PRO A 32 -11.76 -21.13 14.65
C PRO A 32 -11.40 -20.28 13.42
N ASN A 33 -12.08 -20.57 12.30
CA ASN A 33 -11.93 -19.77 11.10
C ASN A 33 -12.76 -18.47 11.22
N VAL A 34 -12.13 -17.31 11.15
CA VAL A 34 -12.81 -16.01 11.26
C VAL A 34 -13.95 -15.85 10.23
N LEU A 35 -13.81 -16.44 9.05
CA LEU A 35 -14.82 -16.37 7.98
C LEU A 35 -16.14 -17.06 8.37
N ASP A 36 -16.11 -18.03 9.27
CA ASP A 36 -17.31 -18.74 9.72
C ASP A 36 -18.18 -17.87 10.66
N TYR A 37 -17.59 -16.82 11.23
CA TYR A 37 -18.23 -15.93 12.19
C TYR A 37 -18.62 -14.56 11.60
N LEU A 38 -18.49 -14.39 10.28
CA LEU A 38 -18.94 -13.18 9.62
C LEU A 38 -20.47 -13.04 9.74
N ASN A 39 -20.92 -11.87 10.15
CA ASN A 39 -22.34 -11.52 10.03
C ASN A 39 -22.70 -11.33 8.54
N GLU A 40 -24.00 -11.28 8.25
CA GLU A 40 -24.50 -11.18 6.88
C GLU A 40 -23.93 -9.98 6.12
N GLN A 41 -23.88 -8.80 6.75
CA GLN A 41 -23.31 -7.59 6.15
C GLN A 41 -21.83 -7.73 5.80
N SER A 42 -21.03 -8.31 6.69
CA SER A 42 -19.58 -8.51 6.44
C SER A 42 -19.34 -9.54 5.34
N ARG A 43 -20.15 -10.58 5.29
CA ARG A 43 -20.11 -11.60 4.26
C ARG A 43 -20.41 -11.01 2.89
N GLU A 44 -21.54 -10.31 2.76
CA GLU A 44 -21.94 -9.63 1.52
C GLU A 44 -20.86 -8.66 1.02
N ARG A 45 -20.28 -7.86 1.91
CA ARG A 45 -19.20 -6.92 1.56
C ARG A 45 -17.96 -7.66 1.06
N PHE A 46 -17.58 -8.75 1.72
CA PHE A 46 -16.42 -9.54 1.32
C PHE A 46 -16.63 -10.22 -0.03
N GLU A 47 -17.79 -10.79 -0.26
CA GLU A 47 -18.20 -11.37 -1.54
C GLU A 47 -18.16 -10.33 -2.67
N ASN A 48 -18.69 -9.13 -2.46
CA ASN A 48 -18.65 -8.02 -3.41
C ASN A 48 -17.20 -7.61 -3.77
N VAL A 49 -16.27 -7.63 -2.80
CA VAL A 49 -14.85 -7.36 -3.07
C VAL A 49 -14.27 -8.47 -3.96
N CYS A 50 -14.54 -9.74 -3.64
CA CYS A 50 -14.08 -10.89 -4.43
C CYS A 50 -14.63 -10.85 -5.86
N GLU A 51 -15.91 -10.53 -6.04
CA GLU A 51 -16.54 -10.36 -7.36
C GLU A 51 -15.87 -9.23 -8.15
N GLY A 52 -15.58 -8.09 -7.50
CA GLY A 52 -14.86 -6.98 -8.12
C GLY A 52 -13.46 -7.37 -8.60
N LEU A 53 -12.71 -8.09 -7.76
CA LEU A 53 -11.38 -8.60 -8.13
C LEU A 53 -11.46 -9.57 -9.33
N ASN A 54 -12.45 -10.46 -9.34
CA ASN A 54 -12.69 -11.38 -10.44
C ASN A 54 -13.04 -10.65 -11.74
N ALA A 55 -13.92 -9.63 -11.67
CA ALA A 55 -14.28 -8.81 -12.83
C ALA A 55 -13.07 -8.06 -13.40
N LEU A 56 -12.14 -7.63 -12.55
CA LEU A 56 -10.88 -7.00 -12.94
C LEU A 56 -9.79 -8.01 -13.33
N LYS A 57 -10.07 -9.32 -13.21
CA LYS A 57 -9.09 -10.41 -13.47
C LYS A 57 -7.85 -10.32 -12.57
N ILE A 58 -7.99 -9.77 -11.38
CA ILE A 58 -6.93 -9.73 -10.38
C ILE A 58 -6.92 -11.07 -9.65
N LYS A 59 -5.77 -11.75 -9.65
CA LYS A 59 -5.59 -12.99 -8.90
C LYS A 59 -5.44 -12.69 -7.42
N TYR A 60 -6.10 -13.45 -6.59
CA TYR A 60 -6.01 -13.33 -5.13
C TYR A 60 -6.18 -14.69 -4.46
N GLU A 61 -5.75 -14.79 -3.23
CA GLU A 61 -5.98 -15.92 -2.33
C GLU A 61 -6.71 -15.42 -1.08
N ILE A 62 -7.59 -16.25 -0.54
CA ILE A 62 -8.29 -15.93 0.71
C ILE A 62 -7.51 -16.57 1.86
N ASP A 63 -6.89 -15.71 2.68
CA ASP A 63 -6.19 -16.12 3.88
C ASP A 63 -7.09 -15.91 5.11
N LYS A 64 -7.53 -17.05 5.71
CA LYS A 64 -8.38 -17.05 6.91
C LYS A 64 -7.66 -16.61 8.18
N ASN A 65 -6.33 -16.55 8.16
CA ASN A 65 -5.50 -16.18 9.29
C ASN A 65 -4.98 -14.74 9.20
N LEU A 66 -5.29 -14.04 8.11
CA LEU A 66 -4.85 -12.66 7.93
C LEU A 66 -5.49 -11.75 8.98
N VAL A 67 -4.67 -11.16 9.83
CA VAL A 67 -5.06 -10.15 10.82
C VAL A 67 -4.13 -8.95 10.74
N ARG A 68 -4.66 -7.77 11.08
CA ARG A 68 -3.88 -6.53 11.07
C ARG A 68 -3.36 -6.19 12.46
N GLY A 69 -2.30 -5.38 12.49
CA GLY A 69 -1.61 -5.00 13.72
C GLY A 69 -2.44 -4.11 14.66
N LEU A 70 -3.36 -3.35 14.12
CA LEU A 70 -4.29 -2.48 14.84
C LEU A 70 -5.72 -3.02 14.69
N ASP A 71 -6.56 -2.81 15.66
CA ASP A 71 -7.87 -3.45 15.82
C ASP A 71 -9.06 -2.59 15.36
N TYR A 72 -8.80 -1.42 14.77
CA TYR A 72 -9.85 -0.52 14.26
C TYR A 72 -10.40 -0.92 12.89
N TYR A 73 -9.80 -1.92 12.22
CA TYR A 73 -10.27 -2.37 10.91
C TYR A 73 -11.57 -3.18 10.99
N CYS A 74 -12.32 -3.19 9.89
CA CYS A 74 -13.54 -3.94 9.74
C CYS A 74 -13.68 -4.55 8.33
N HIS A 75 -14.49 -5.57 8.18
CA HIS A 75 -14.90 -6.24 6.95
C HIS A 75 -13.76 -6.82 6.11
N THR A 76 -12.78 -6.02 5.66
CA THR A 76 -11.77 -6.46 4.69
C THR A 76 -10.38 -5.98 5.09
N ALA A 77 -9.43 -6.91 5.13
CA ALA A 77 -8.00 -6.65 5.16
C ALA A 77 -7.34 -7.28 3.94
N PHE A 78 -6.26 -6.71 3.44
CA PHE A 78 -5.55 -7.23 2.28
C PHE A 78 -4.05 -6.99 2.36
N GLU A 79 -3.29 -7.87 1.72
CA GLU A 79 -1.83 -7.76 1.57
C GLU A 79 -1.43 -8.07 0.13
N PHE A 80 -0.40 -7.39 -0.35
CA PHE A 80 0.32 -7.74 -1.55
C PHE A 80 1.64 -8.37 -1.15
N MET A 81 1.82 -9.60 -1.55
CA MET A 81 2.97 -10.41 -1.17
C MET A 81 3.85 -10.74 -2.37
N THR A 82 5.13 -10.98 -2.11
CA THR A 82 6.11 -11.49 -3.08
C THR A 82 6.95 -12.58 -2.44
N ASP A 83 7.37 -13.54 -3.22
CA ASP A 83 8.32 -14.59 -2.81
C ASP A 83 9.78 -14.11 -2.90
N ASP A 84 10.04 -12.99 -3.58
CA ASP A 84 11.40 -12.48 -3.84
C ASP A 84 12.11 -11.97 -2.58
N LEU A 85 11.38 -11.68 -1.50
CA LEU A 85 11.90 -11.09 -0.26
C LEU A 85 11.89 -12.05 0.94
N GLY A 86 11.71 -13.36 0.71
CA GLY A 86 11.68 -14.38 1.75
C GLY A 86 10.61 -14.09 2.84
N ASP A 87 10.99 -14.17 4.12
CA ASP A 87 10.06 -13.98 5.25
C ASP A 87 9.44 -12.56 5.33
N GLN A 88 9.92 -11.62 4.55
CA GLN A 88 9.42 -10.24 4.49
C GLN A 88 8.59 -9.96 3.23
N GLY A 89 7.90 -10.98 2.74
CA GLY A 89 7.18 -10.94 1.47
C GLY A 89 6.07 -9.88 1.34
N THR A 90 5.48 -9.40 2.45
CA THR A 90 4.44 -8.36 2.38
C THR A 90 5.04 -7.01 1.99
N VAL A 91 4.72 -6.52 0.80
CA VAL A 91 5.23 -5.24 0.26
C VAL A 91 4.25 -4.10 0.39
N LEU A 92 2.95 -4.39 0.42
CA LEU A 92 1.87 -3.44 0.66
C LEU A 92 0.78 -4.14 1.47
N ALA A 93 0.15 -3.41 2.36
CA ALA A 93 -0.96 -3.93 3.15
C ALA A 93 -1.96 -2.82 3.47
N GLY A 94 -3.20 -3.19 3.61
CA GLY A 94 -4.27 -2.24 3.90
C GLY A 94 -5.50 -2.91 4.47
N GLU A 95 -6.44 -2.07 4.89
CA GLU A 95 -7.69 -2.49 5.50
C GLU A 95 -8.80 -1.47 5.27
N ARG A 96 -10.03 -1.91 5.50
CA ARG A 96 -11.18 -1.03 5.64
C ARG A 96 -11.34 -0.63 7.10
N ASP A 97 -11.68 0.64 7.35
CA ASP A 97 -11.79 1.22 8.68
C ASP A 97 -12.98 2.20 8.78
N ASP A 98 -14.19 1.69 8.96
CA ASP A 98 -15.40 2.54 9.00
C ASP A 98 -15.50 3.39 10.29
N GLY A 99 -14.82 2.98 11.35
CA GLY A 99 -14.87 3.65 12.67
C GLY A 99 -13.73 4.63 12.95
N LEU A 100 -12.65 4.64 12.16
CA LEU A 100 -11.42 5.37 12.49
C LEU A 100 -11.64 6.88 12.57
N SER A 101 -12.36 7.46 11.63
CA SER A 101 -12.65 8.91 11.63
C SER A 101 -13.38 9.34 12.90
N LYS A 102 -14.38 8.58 13.35
CA LYS A 102 -15.13 8.83 14.59
C LYS A 102 -14.23 8.69 15.83
N MET A 103 -13.36 7.67 15.84
CA MET A 103 -12.40 7.46 16.94
C MET A 103 -11.44 8.64 17.08
N LEU A 104 -11.08 9.30 15.98
CA LEU A 104 -10.23 10.49 15.95
C LEU A 104 -11.00 11.80 16.18
N GLY A 105 -12.29 11.75 16.51
CA GLY A 105 -13.12 12.92 16.81
C GLY A 105 -13.81 13.55 15.59
N GLY A 106 -13.75 12.89 14.43
CA GLY A 106 -14.44 13.30 13.21
C GLY A 106 -15.86 12.71 13.09
N VAL A 107 -16.46 12.88 11.93
CA VAL A 107 -17.75 12.24 11.60
C VAL A 107 -17.54 10.77 11.23
N GLU A 108 -18.56 9.96 11.41
CA GLU A 108 -18.52 8.55 11.00
C GLU A 108 -18.61 8.46 9.47
N VAL A 109 -17.50 8.05 8.84
CA VAL A 109 -17.41 7.83 7.41
C VAL A 109 -16.63 6.56 7.13
N PRO A 110 -17.04 5.75 6.14
CA PRO A 110 -16.26 4.60 5.71
C PRO A 110 -14.90 5.04 5.18
N GLY A 111 -13.86 4.29 5.53
CA GLY A 111 -12.50 4.50 5.05
C GLY A 111 -11.86 3.23 4.51
N VAL A 112 -10.92 3.40 3.61
CA VAL A 112 -9.97 2.36 3.19
C VAL A 112 -8.59 2.99 3.18
N GLY A 113 -7.67 2.37 3.90
CA GLY A 113 -6.28 2.81 3.96
C GLY A 113 -5.32 1.72 3.56
N TRP A 114 -4.12 2.11 3.15
CA TRP A 114 -3.02 1.19 2.88
C TRP A 114 -1.67 1.87 3.05
N ALA A 115 -0.65 1.05 3.28
CA ALA A 115 0.74 1.49 3.30
C ALA A 115 1.62 0.50 2.54
N ALA A 116 2.66 1.01 1.87
CA ALA A 116 3.64 0.21 1.17
C ALA A 116 5.04 0.44 1.72
N GLY A 117 5.85 -0.62 1.79
CA GLY A 117 7.24 -0.55 2.17
C GLY A 117 8.10 -0.09 1.01
N VAL A 118 8.48 1.20 0.97
CA VAL A 118 9.28 1.77 -0.14
C VAL A 118 10.61 1.02 -0.30
N GLU A 119 11.27 0.68 0.79
CA GLU A 119 12.53 -0.08 0.79
C GLU A 119 12.33 -1.49 0.22
N ARG A 120 11.23 -2.16 0.58
CA ARG A 120 10.90 -3.49 0.06
C ARG A 120 10.62 -3.45 -1.44
N LEU A 121 9.84 -2.45 -1.88
CA LEU A 121 9.59 -2.25 -3.32
C LEU A 121 10.88 -1.93 -4.07
N ALA A 122 11.77 -1.13 -3.49
CA ALA A 122 13.06 -0.80 -4.09
C ALA A 122 13.97 -2.04 -4.28
N LEU A 123 13.94 -2.99 -3.33
CA LEU A 123 14.69 -4.25 -3.44
C LEU A 123 14.20 -5.14 -4.59
N MET A 124 12.94 -5.00 -5.01
CA MET A 124 12.37 -5.77 -6.12
C MET A 124 12.72 -5.18 -7.50
N ILE A 125 13.20 -3.95 -7.56
CA ILE A 125 13.56 -3.30 -8.81
C ILE A 125 14.90 -3.85 -9.29
N GLN A 126 14.88 -4.68 -10.33
CA GLN A 126 16.06 -5.32 -10.91
C GLN A 126 16.73 -4.49 -12.00
N SER A 127 16.15 -3.38 -12.42
CA SER A 127 16.72 -2.55 -13.49
C SER A 127 17.73 -1.55 -12.93
N GLU A 128 18.86 -1.40 -13.60
CA GLU A 128 19.71 -0.22 -13.40
C GLU A 128 18.84 1.02 -13.69
N TYR A 129 18.56 1.77 -12.65
CA TYR A 129 17.82 3.03 -12.77
C TYR A 129 18.75 4.02 -13.48
N ILE A 130 18.57 4.19 -14.78
CA ILE A 130 19.17 5.31 -15.50
C ILE A 130 18.44 6.56 -14.99
N ASN A 131 19.10 7.26 -14.09
CA ASN A 131 18.56 8.38 -13.31
C ASN A 131 18.41 9.68 -14.12
N SER A 132 18.37 9.58 -15.46
CA SER A 132 18.22 10.74 -16.32
C SER A 132 16.77 10.82 -16.80
N PRO A 133 16.07 11.91 -16.50
CA PRO A 133 14.74 12.13 -17.08
C PRO A 133 14.88 12.46 -18.58
N ASP A 134 13.91 12.00 -19.37
CA ASP A 134 13.81 12.40 -20.76
C ASP A 134 13.46 13.88 -20.84
N ILE A 135 12.53 14.33 -19.98
CA ILE A 135 11.99 15.69 -20.00
C ILE A 135 12.01 16.26 -18.58
N VAL A 136 12.49 17.51 -18.47
CA VAL A 136 12.31 18.29 -17.25
C VAL A 136 11.31 19.42 -17.53
N LEU A 137 10.24 19.45 -16.75
CA LEU A 137 9.27 20.53 -16.79
C LEU A 137 9.62 21.59 -15.75
N MET A 138 9.58 22.86 -16.19
CA MET A 138 9.80 23.99 -15.32
C MET A 138 8.97 25.18 -15.76
N ALA A 139 8.33 25.87 -14.83
CA ALA A 139 7.59 27.10 -15.12
C ALA A 139 8.48 28.34 -14.97
N GLN A 140 8.28 29.33 -15.81
CA GLN A 140 8.97 30.60 -15.73
C GLN A 140 8.60 31.36 -14.45
N THR A 141 7.33 31.29 -14.06
CA THR A 141 6.79 31.90 -12.84
C THR A 141 5.96 30.86 -12.05
N GLU A 142 5.84 31.10 -10.75
CA GLU A 142 5.10 30.16 -9.84
C GLU A 142 3.62 30.02 -10.22
N VAL A 143 3.02 31.05 -10.83
CA VAL A 143 1.61 31.02 -11.28
C VAL A 143 1.35 29.87 -12.24
N TYR A 144 2.33 29.47 -13.04
CA TYR A 144 2.21 28.37 -14.01
C TYR A 144 2.55 26.99 -13.43
N ASN A 145 3.03 26.90 -12.18
CA ASN A 145 3.36 25.61 -11.56
C ASN A 145 2.16 24.64 -11.56
N ARG A 146 0.94 25.16 -11.45
CA ARG A 146 -0.29 24.35 -11.50
C ARG A 146 -0.50 23.59 -12.81
N LEU A 147 0.12 24.05 -13.91
CA LEU A 147 0.02 23.41 -15.22
C LEU A 147 1.02 22.27 -15.40
N LEU A 148 2.06 22.19 -14.57
CA LEU A 148 3.14 21.22 -14.74
C LEU A 148 2.68 19.78 -14.47
N LEU A 149 1.83 19.56 -13.46
CA LEU A 149 1.34 18.22 -13.13
C LEU A 149 0.46 17.59 -14.22
N PRO A 150 -0.54 18.29 -14.79
CA PRO A 150 -1.30 17.75 -15.93
C PRO A 150 -0.42 17.42 -17.12
N ILE A 151 0.54 18.29 -17.47
CA ILE A 151 1.48 18.05 -18.58
C ILE A 151 2.37 16.85 -18.28
N MET A 152 2.90 16.75 -17.04
CA MET A 152 3.70 15.60 -16.62
C MET A 152 2.92 14.29 -16.77
N ASN A 153 1.68 14.29 -16.31
CA ASN A 153 0.84 13.09 -16.39
C ASN A 153 0.59 12.65 -17.84
N GLU A 154 0.36 13.57 -18.74
CA GLU A 154 0.21 13.29 -20.16
C GLU A 154 1.48 12.69 -20.76
N LEU A 155 2.64 13.27 -20.47
CA LEU A 155 3.93 12.78 -20.96
C LEU A 155 4.30 11.40 -20.39
N ILE A 156 4.02 11.15 -19.11
CA ILE A 156 4.24 9.83 -18.49
C ILE A 156 3.36 8.79 -19.17
N ASN A 157 2.10 9.12 -19.47
CA ASN A 157 1.20 8.20 -20.18
C ASN A 157 1.67 7.89 -21.61
N GLN A 158 2.49 8.76 -22.20
CA GLN A 158 3.18 8.53 -23.49
C GLN A 158 4.51 7.76 -23.35
N GLY A 159 4.90 7.39 -22.13
CA GLY A 159 6.10 6.60 -21.85
C GLY A 159 7.38 7.40 -21.54
N PHE A 160 7.29 8.73 -21.42
CA PHE A 160 8.45 9.57 -21.07
C PHE A 160 8.73 9.54 -19.57
N LYS A 161 10.01 9.60 -19.21
CA LYS A 161 10.47 9.84 -17.83
C LYS A 161 10.50 11.37 -17.62
N VAL A 162 9.67 11.86 -16.72
CA VAL A 162 9.49 13.30 -16.51
C VAL A 162 9.82 13.70 -15.08
N GLU A 163 10.62 14.77 -14.91
CA GLU A 163 10.86 15.41 -13.63
C GLU A 163 10.33 16.84 -13.64
N ILE A 164 9.88 17.37 -12.50
CA ILE A 164 9.46 18.76 -12.35
C ILE A 164 10.44 19.49 -11.43
N ILE A 165 10.90 20.67 -11.87
CA ILE A 165 11.68 21.59 -11.04
C ILE A 165 10.83 22.81 -10.71
N TYR A 166 10.30 22.84 -9.48
CA TYR A 166 9.42 23.94 -9.02
C TYR A 166 10.19 25.19 -8.60
N THR A 167 11.34 25.04 -7.92
CA THR A 167 12.02 26.11 -7.20
C THR A 167 13.25 26.65 -7.92
N GLY A 168 13.54 27.93 -7.70
CA GLY A 168 14.68 28.64 -8.28
C GLY A 168 14.32 29.50 -9.48
N ASN A 169 15.23 30.42 -9.83
CA ASN A 169 15.11 31.16 -11.09
C ASN A 169 15.44 30.27 -12.29
N MET A 170 15.10 30.71 -13.50
CA MET A 170 15.29 29.89 -14.72
C MET A 170 16.73 29.41 -14.91
N SER A 171 17.73 30.27 -14.64
CA SER A 171 19.15 29.86 -14.74
C SER A 171 19.49 28.70 -13.80
N LYS A 172 19.00 28.74 -12.57
CA LYS A 172 19.21 27.61 -11.59
C LYS A 172 18.44 26.36 -12.02
N LYS A 173 17.23 26.53 -12.55
CA LYS A 173 16.42 25.39 -13.04
C LYS A 173 17.10 24.70 -14.22
N PHE A 174 17.61 25.42 -15.21
CA PHE A 174 18.38 24.87 -16.32
C PHE A 174 19.68 24.19 -15.86
N LYS A 175 20.42 24.80 -14.91
CA LYS A 175 21.62 24.16 -14.33
C LYS A 175 21.30 22.83 -13.67
N ARG A 176 20.13 22.73 -12.99
CA ARG A 176 19.69 21.48 -12.36
C ARG A 176 19.28 20.46 -13.42
N ALA A 177 18.53 20.84 -14.44
CA ALA A 177 18.16 19.97 -15.55
C ALA A 177 19.40 19.38 -16.25
N ASN A 178 20.41 20.21 -16.51
CA ASN A 178 21.69 19.74 -17.08
C ASN A 178 22.44 18.80 -16.13
N LYS A 179 22.44 19.07 -14.82
CA LYS A 179 23.12 18.23 -13.83
C LYS A 179 22.53 16.81 -13.75
N ILE A 180 21.22 16.67 -13.98
CA ILE A 180 20.53 15.39 -14.00
C ILE A 180 20.48 14.76 -15.39
N ASN A 181 21.20 15.34 -16.36
CA ASN A 181 21.30 14.88 -17.75
C ASN A 181 19.92 14.70 -18.43
N ALA A 182 19.02 15.65 -18.23
CA ALA A 182 17.75 15.67 -18.95
C ALA A 182 17.97 15.88 -20.45
N SER A 183 17.23 15.13 -21.28
CA SER A 183 17.33 15.28 -22.74
C SER A 183 16.66 16.57 -23.22
N PHE A 184 15.57 16.95 -22.55
CA PHE A 184 14.80 18.17 -22.85
C PHE A 184 14.41 18.94 -21.57
N ALA A 185 14.29 20.27 -21.68
CA ALA A 185 13.89 21.14 -20.57
C ALA A 185 13.14 22.41 -21.07
#